data_4a3573fae9869e512264d0b79e32ece5
#
_entry.id   4a3573fae9869e512264d0b79e32ece5
#
_cell.length_a   1.000
_cell.length_b   1.000
_cell.length_c   1.000
_cell.angle_alpha   90.00
_cell.angle_beta   90.00
_cell.angle_gamma   90.00
#
_symmetry.space_group_name_H-M   'P 1'
#
loop_
_entity.id
_entity.type
_entity.pdbx_description
1 polymer ?
#
loop_
_entity_poly.entity_id
_entity_poly.type
_entity_poly.pdbx_seq_one_letter_code
_entity_poly.pdbx_strand_id
1 'polypeptide(L)'
;MHRLLRNVCLILCWLMAIPVSAQRIISGTVFDENKEPLMGATVSVKEKVTLGTTTDTQGKYTLKLPDNREYTLQVSYMGYISQTHKVSVSKTGKVDFILKEDAVNMETIVVTGTRTPKLLKDVPIVTRVITADEIKKVDATHIGDLLQAELPGIEFSYSMDQQVSLNMQGFGGNAILFLVDGERLAGETLDNIDYNRLNMDNVERIEIVKGAASSLYGSNAVGGVVNIISKVSAEPWTVNLNGRYGAYNEQRYGGTIGFNAGKFNSVTNVQHTQVDEKDLADGKTNEETEDWAFKKVYGDKTWNFKERLVYTANDHLKLTARAGYFFREREKSQTSKDRYRDFSGGVKGNYVFDKDKDLEIAYSFDQYDKSDYLP
;
A
#
# COMPACT_ATOMS: atom_id res chain seq x y z
N MET A 1 4.29 7.45 66.48
CA MET A 1 3.50 6.52 65.70
C MET A 1 2.44 7.20 64.79
N HIS A 2 1.58 8.09 65.35
CA HIS A 2 0.53 8.79 64.58
C HIS A 2 1.00 9.66 63.38
N ARG A 3 2.16 10.34 63.46
CA ARG A 3 2.69 11.15 62.35
C ARG A 3 3.20 10.33 61.20
N LEU A 4 3.76 9.15 61.47
CA LEU A 4 4.23 8.22 60.41
C LEU A 4 3.05 7.61 59.66
N LEU A 5 2.00 7.20 60.38
CA LEU A 5 0.78 6.63 59.76
C LEU A 5 0.08 7.66 58.85
N ARG A 6 0.00 8.94 59.31
CA ARG A 6 -0.59 10.01 58.51
C ARG A 6 0.17 10.30 57.24
N ASN A 7 1.50 10.29 57.30
CA ASN A 7 2.33 10.50 56.09
C ASN A 7 2.27 9.31 55.14
N VAL A 8 2.18 8.08 55.66
CA VAL A 8 1.99 6.87 54.82
C VAL A 8 0.61 6.88 54.16
N CYS A 9 -0.46 7.27 54.86
CA CYS A 9 -1.78 7.41 54.24
C CYS A 9 -1.82 8.51 53.17
N LEU A 10 -1.13 9.63 53.36
CA LEU A 10 -1.05 10.70 52.34
C LEU A 10 -0.27 10.25 51.11
N ILE A 11 0.80 9.47 51.26
CA ILE A 11 1.55 8.88 50.12
C ILE A 11 0.70 7.83 49.42
N LEU A 12 -0.05 7.00 50.15
CA LEU A 12 -0.96 6.02 49.54
C LEU A 12 -2.11 6.69 48.76
N CYS A 13 -2.69 7.78 49.27
CA CYS A 13 -3.70 8.57 48.55
C CYS A 13 -3.14 9.25 47.31
N TRP A 14 -1.87 9.65 47.30
CA TRP A 14 -1.20 10.23 46.13
C TRP A 14 -0.89 9.19 45.06
N LEU A 15 -0.58 7.95 45.46
CA LEU A 15 -0.36 6.81 44.56
C LEU A 15 -1.66 6.28 43.93
N MET A 16 -2.83 6.57 44.51
CA MET A 16 -4.12 6.18 43.90
C MET A 16 -4.69 7.20 42.92
N ALA A 17 -4.06 8.34 42.69
CA ALA A 17 -4.42 9.31 41.67
C ALA A 17 -3.88 8.87 40.28
N ILE A 18 -4.20 7.63 39.86
CA ILE A 18 -3.99 7.21 38.50
C ILE A 18 -4.99 8.01 37.64
N PRO A 19 -4.56 8.81 36.68
CA PRO A 19 -5.48 9.47 35.77
C PRO A 19 -6.24 8.39 34.99
N VAL A 20 -7.49 8.16 35.35
CA VAL A 20 -8.40 7.37 34.54
C VAL A 20 -8.61 8.15 33.24
N SER A 21 -7.86 7.79 32.20
CA SER A 21 -8.12 8.28 30.86
C SER A 21 -9.52 7.81 30.48
N ALA A 22 -10.48 8.72 30.51
CA ALA A 22 -11.83 8.43 30.06
C ALA A 22 -11.81 8.14 28.55
N GLN A 23 -11.76 6.89 28.19
CA GLN A 23 -11.95 6.45 26.81
C GLN A 23 -13.32 6.92 26.36
N ARG A 24 -13.37 7.61 25.22
CA ARG A 24 -14.63 8.06 24.65
C ARG A 24 -15.08 7.13 23.53
N ILE A 25 -16.38 6.95 23.46
CA ILE A 25 -17.02 6.07 22.46
C ILE A 25 -17.83 6.95 21.52
N ILE A 26 -17.52 6.84 20.22
CA ILE A 26 -18.35 7.38 19.16
C ILE A 26 -19.06 6.19 18.51
N SER A 27 -20.34 6.31 18.28
CA SER A 27 -21.15 5.31 17.62
C SER A 27 -22.00 5.96 16.52
N GLY A 28 -22.49 5.16 15.60
CA GLY A 28 -23.37 5.62 14.55
C GLY A 28 -23.72 4.51 13.58
N THR A 29 -24.36 4.87 12.49
CA THR A 29 -24.75 3.94 11.43
C THR A 29 -24.29 4.51 10.10
N VAL A 30 -23.85 3.64 9.22
CA VAL A 30 -23.48 3.99 7.84
C VAL A 30 -24.56 3.46 6.92
N PHE A 31 -25.10 4.35 6.10
CA PHE A 31 -26.15 4.06 5.13
C PHE A 31 -25.68 4.41 3.72
N ASP A 32 -26.37 3.87 2.73
CA ASP A 32 -26.34 4.35 1.36
C ASP A 32 -27.35 5.50 1.13
N GLU A 33 -27.47 6.01 -0.12
CA GLU A 33 -28.43 7.04 -0.50
C GLU A 33 -29.89 6.57 -0.39
N ASN A 34 -30.16 5.26 -0.47
CA ASN A 34 -31.46 4.64 -0.32
C ASN A 34 -31.80 4.35 1.16
N LYS A 35 -30.93 4.73 2.10
CA LYS A 35 -31.01 4.44 3.54
C LYS A 35 -30.92 2.95 3.88
N GLU A 36 -30.30 2.15 3.02
CA GLU A 36 -29.94 0.78 3.33
C GLU A 36 -28.64 0.74 4.16
N PRO A 37 -28.57 -0.07 5.22
CA PRO A 37 -27.40 -0.14 6.08
C PRO A 37 -26.24 -0.83 5.36
N LEU A 38 -25.06 -0.19 5.36
CA LEU A 38 -23.85 -0.72 4.75
C LEU A 38 -23.04 -1.57 5.76
N MET A 39 -23.11 -2.90 5.61
CA MET A 39 -22.32 -3.84 6.41
C MET A 39 -20.88 -3.90 5.92
N GLY A 40 -19.90 -3.85 6.84
CA GLY A 40 -18.48 -3.94 6.51
C GLY A 40 -17.86 -2.62 6.05
N ALA A 41 -18.60 -1.50 6.14
CA ALA A 41 -18.03 -0.17 5.92
C ALA A 41 -16.98 0.11 7.01
N THR A 42 -15.85 0.68 6.62
CA THR A 42 -14.77 1.01 7.55
C THR A 42 -14.91 2.43 8.04
N VAL A 43 -14.86 2.60 9.37
CA VAL A 43 -14.84 3.89 10.06
C VAL A 43 -13.51 4.02 10.79
N SER A 44 -12.66 4.95 10.40
CA SER A 44 -11.32 5.15 10.98
C SER A 44 -11.04 6.61 11.30
N VAL A 45 -10.03 6.86 12.10
CA VAL A 45 -9.50 8.20 12.35
C VAL A 45 -8.47 8.52 11.28
N LYS A 46 -8.69 9.59 10.51
CA LYS A 46 -7.82 10.00 9.39
C LYS A 46 -6.37 10.22 9.82
N GLU A 47 -6.16 10.85 10.97
CA GLU A 47 -4.84 11.16 11.53
C GLU A 47 -4.14 9.94 12.15
N LYS A 48 -4.90 8.84 12.41
CA LYS A 48 -4.38 7.61 13.00
C LYS A 48 -5.20 6.41 12.55
N VAL A 49 -4.87 5.88 11.38
CA VAL A 49 -5.63 4.81 10.68
C VAL A 49 -5.74 3.52 11.51
N THR A 50 -4.80 3.27 12.44
CA THR A 50 -4.86 2.14 13.38
C THR A 50 -6.05 2.24 14.36
N LEU A 51 -6.64 3.43 14.52
CA LEU A 51 -7.88 3.63 15.27
C LEU A 51 -9.06 3.55 14.29
N GLY A 52 -9.59 2.36 14.11
CA GLY A 52 -10.71 2.10 13.23
C GLY A 52 -11.60 0.95 13.70
N THR A 53 -12.74 0.83 13.07
CA THR A 53 -13.72 -0.25 13.27
C THR A 53 -14.48 -0.48 11.97
N THR A 54 -15.19 -1.59 11.87
CA THR A 54 -16.10 -1.89 10.76
C THR A 54 -17.55 -1.92 11.23
N THR A 55 -18.47 -1.65 10.32
CA THR A 55 -19.91 -1.73 10.61
C THR A 55 -20.39 -3.17 10.65
N ASP A 56 -21.36 -3.43 11.51
CA ASP A 56 -22.06 -4.71 11.63
C ASP A 56 -23.13 -4.92 10.53
N THR A 57 -23.90 -6.02 10.60
CA THR A 57 -24.96 -6.36 9.65
C THR A 57 -26.10 -5.32 9.59
N GLN A 58 -26.19 -4.43 10.57
CA GLN A 58 -27.17 -3.33 10.62
C GLN A 58 -26.52 -1.99 10.28
N GLY A 59 -25.28 -1.99 9.74
CA GLY A 59 -24.53 -0.79 9.41
C GLY A 59 -24.03 -0.02 10.63
N LYS A 60 -24.16 -0.55 11.86
CA LYS A 60 -23.77 0.15 13.10
C LYS A 60 -22.28 -0.01 13.37
N TYR A 61 -21.68 1.04 13.90
CA TYR A 61 -20.28 1.02 14.34
C TYR A 61 -20.13 1.62 15.75
N THR A 62 -19.05 1.23 16.41
CA THR A 62 -18.63 1.77 17.68
C THR A 62 -17.11 1.92 17.67
N LEU A 63 -16.63 3.16 17.81
CA LEU A 63 -15.21 3.50 17.80
C LEU A 63 -14.79 4.07 19.15
N LYS A 64 -13.72 3.51 19.73
CA LYS A 64 -13.14 3.98 20.98
C LYS A 64 -11.99 4.95 20.68
N LEU A 65 -12.06 6.15 21.24
CA LEU A 65 -11.03 7.18 21.11
C LEU A 65 -10.25 7.33 22.42
N PRO A 66 -8.91 7.47 22.36
CA PRO A 66 -8.06 7.44 23.54
C PRO A 66 -8.08 8.72 24.39
N ASP A 67 -8.44 9.86 23.81
CA ASP A 67 -8.39 11.17 24.47
C ASP A 67 -9.47 12.13 23.95
N ASN A 68 -9.44 13.39 24.43
CA ASN A 68 -10.45 14.43 24.17
C ASN A 68 -10.08 15.39 23.03
N ARG A 69 -9.19 15.00 22.14
CA ARG A 69 -8.83 15.84 20.98
C ARG A 69 -9.93 15.85 19.92
N GLU A 70 -9.85 16.80 19.03
CA GLU A 70 -10.66 16.80 17.81
C GLU A 70 -10.09 15.75 16.84
N TYR A 71 -10.95 14.93 16.31
CA TYR A 71 -10.60 13.88 15.34
C TYR A 71 -11.38 14.05 14.05
N THR A 72 -10.74 13.71 12.94
CA THR A 72 -11.43 13.58 11.66
C THR A 72 -11.73 12.10 11.43
N LEU A 73 -13.01 11.73 11.49
CA LEU A 73 -13.44 10.39 11.09
C LEU A 73 -13.46 10.33 9.57
N GLN A 74 -12.95 9.25 9.03
CA GLN A 74 -13.07 8.88 7.64
C GLN A 74 -13.90 7.60 7.54
N VAL A 75 -14.91 7.62 6.70
CA VAL A 75 -15.73 6.46 6.40
C VAL A 75 -15.52 6.08 4.95
N SER A 76 -15.23 4.81 4.71
CA SER A 76 -15.05 4.25 3.37
C SER A 76 -15.80 2.93 3.24
N TYR A 77 -16.39 2.74 2.08
CA TYR A 77 -17.01 1.48 1.69
C TYR A 77 -16.80 1.28 0.20
N MET A 78 -16.69 0.02 -0.20
CA MET A 78 -16.42 -0.29 -1.60
C MET A 78 -17.59 0.11 -2.50
N GLY A 79 -17.25 0.75 -3.62
CA GLY A 79 -18.25 1.30 -4.56
C GLY A 79 -18.90 2.60 -4.08
N TYR A 80 -18.36 3.22 -3.02
CA TYR A 80 -18.89 4.47 -2.47
C TYR A 80 -17.81 5.53 -2.30
N ILE A 81 -18.17 6.79 -2.48
CA ILE A 81 -17.31 7.94 -2.24
C ILE A 81 -17.02 8.06 -0.75
N SER A 82 -15.75 8.01 -0.36
CA SER A 82 -15.34 8.16 1.05
C SER A 82 -15.74 9.54 1.59
N GLN A 83 -16.26 9.58 2.81
CA GLN A 83 -16.61 10.81 3.51
C GLN A 83 -15.73 11.03 4.73
N THR A 84 -15.50 12.30 5.04
CA THR A 84 -14.79 12.71 6.25
C THR A 84 -15.68 13.62 7.10
N HIS A 85 -15.66 13.43 8.42
CA HIS A 85 -16.42 14.26 9.36
C HIS A 85 -15.56 14.58 10.58
N LYS A 86 -15.46 15.88 10.91
CA LYS A 86 -14.76 16.33 12.12
C LYS A 86 -15.65 16.13 13.33
N VAL A 87 -15.15 15.46 14.34
CA VAL A 87 -15.84 15.21 15.60
C VAL A 87 -15.08 15.86 16.75
N SER A 88 -15.77 16.76 17.46
CA SER A 88 -15.26 17.30 18.71
C SER A 88 -15.74 16.42 19.87
N VAL A 89 -14.83 15.86 20.61
CA VAL A 89 -15.12 14.84 21.63
C VAL A 89 -15.68 15.43 22.94
N SER A 90 -15.95 16.71 22.99
CA SER A 90 -16.66 17.34 24.13
C SER A 90 -18.11 16.87 24.28
N LYS A 91 -18.67 16.25 23.22
CA LYS A 91 -20.02 15.66 23.25
C LYS A 91 -19.91 14.21 22.78
N THR A 92 -20.27 13.24 23.64
CA THR A 92 -20.57 11.86 23.22
C THR A 92 -21.65 11.94 22.15
N GLY A 93 -21.28 11.71 20.92
CA GLY A 93 -22.17 11.93 19.79
C GLY A 93 -22.36 10.66 18.98
N LYS A 94 -23.60 10.45 18.60
CA LYS A 94 -23.94 9.55 17.49
C LYS A 94 -23.64 10.30 16.20
N VAL A 95 -22.83 9.70 15.30
CA VAL A 95 -22.50 10.25 14.01
C VAL A 95 -22.92 9.23 12.96
N ASP A 96 -23.97 9.54 12.23
CA ASP A 96 -24.43 8.71 11.11
C ASP A 96 -23.83 9.24 9.79
N PHE A 97 -23.54 8.34 8.86
CA PHE A 97 -23.00 8.66 7.54
C PHE A 97 -23.94 8.16 6.46
N ILE A 98 -24.08 8.95 5.41
CA ILE A 98 -24.78 8.53 4.18
C ILE A 98 -23.74 8.59 3.06
N LEU A 99 -23.28 7.44 2.58
CA LEU A 99 -22.32 7.37 1.51
C LEU A 99 -23.03 7.43 0.16
N LYS A 100 -22.43 8.14 -0.79
CA LYS A 100 -22.88 8.18 -2.17
C LYS A 100 -22.18 7.12 -2.98
N GLU A 101 -22.90 6.46 -3.87
CA GLU A 101 -22.30 5.53 -4.81
C GLU A 101 -21.26 6.24 -5.69
N ASP A 102 -20.11 5.62 -5.85
CA ASP A 102 -19.07 6.08 -6.76
C ASP A 102 -19.29 5.44 -8.14
N ALA A 103 -20.22 6.02 -8.90
CA ALA A 103 -20.58 5.54 -10.22
C ALA A 103 -19.37 5.49 -11.18
N VAL A 104 -18.40 6.39 -11.04
CA VAL A 104 -17.19 6.44 -11.87
C VAL A 104 -16.29 5.23 -11.57
N ASN A 105 -16.17 4.84 -10.31
CA ASN A 105 -15.38 3.68 -9.92
C ASN A 105 -16.05 2.35 -10.28
N MET A 106 -17.38 2.31 -10.28
CA MET A 106 -18.15 1.10 -10.64
C MET A 106 -18.09 0.77 -12.14
N GLU A 107 -17.84 1.75 -13.01
CA GLU A 107 -17.63 1.56 -14.44
C GLU A 107 -16.18 1.19 -14.78
N THR A 108 -15.27 1.21 -13.80
CA THR A 108 -13.88 0.83 -14.00
C THR A 108 -13.77 -0.64 -14.38
N ILE A 109 -13.05 -0.92 -15.46
CA ILE A 109 -12.73 -2.28 -15.87
C ILE A 109 -11.57 -2.80 -15.01
N VAL A 110 -11.79 -3.93 -14.36
CA VAL A 110 -10.79 -4.62 -13.52
C VAL A 110 -10.55 -6.03 -14.03
N VAL A 111 -9.39 -6.57 -13.73
CA VAL A 111 -8.97 -7.91 -14.18
C VAL A 111 -8.65 -8.85 -13.02
N THR A 112 -8.30 -8.34 -11.85
CA THR A 112 -7.76 -9.15 -10.74
C THR A 112 -8.81 -10.07 -10.12
N GLY A 113 -10.04 -9.58 -9.95
CA GLY A 113 -11.10 -10.36 -9.30
C GLY A 113 -11.62 -11.55 -10.12
N THR A 114 -11.34 -11.59 -11.41
CA THR A 114 -11.91 -12.62 -12.33
C THR A 114 -10.90 -13.17 -13.32
N ARG A 115 -9.66 -12.66 -13.35
CA ARG A 115 -8.60 -12.91 -14.36
C ARG A 115 -8.99 -12.53 -15.80
N THR A 116 -10.17 -11.98 -15.99
CA THR A 116 -10.67 -11.45 -17.27
C THR A 116 -11.21 -10.04 -17.06
N PRO A 117 -11.11 -9.15 -18.07
CA PRO A 117 -11.62 -7.79 -17.95
C PRO A 117 -13.13 -7.79 -17.68
N LYS A 118 -13.54 -7.21 -16.56
CA LYS A 118 -14.96 -7.01 -16.18
C LYS A 118 -15.15 -5.65 -15.54
N LEU A 119 -16.37 -5.14 -15.63
CA LEU A 119 -16.71 -3.95 -14.85
C LEU A 119 -16.66 -4.29 -13.34
N LEU A 120 -16.14 -3.40 -12.53
CA LEU A 120 -15.98 -3.61 -11.09
C LEU A 120 -17.29 -4.04 -10.42
N LYS A 121 -18.42 -3.45 -10.84
CA LYS A 121 -19.78 -3.80 -10.36
C LYS A 121 -20.20 -5.25 -10.64
N ASP A 122 -19.61 -5.89 -11.66
CA ASP A 122 -19.95 -7.25 -12.11
C ASP A 122 -18.96 -8.30 -11.54
N VAL A 123 -17.99 -7.86 -10.71
CA VAL A 123 -16.99 -8.74 -10.09
C VAL A 123 -17.57 -9.32 -8.79
N PRO A 124 -17.67 -10.66 -8.67
CA PRO A 124 -18.29 -11.30 -7.50
C PRO A 124 -17.41 -11.27 -6.23
N ILE A 125 -16.16 -10.82 -6.35
CA ILE A 125 -15.18 -10.78 -5.27
C ILE A 125 -14.92 -9.33 -4.89
N VAL A 126 -14.81 -9.09 -3.58
CA VAL A 126 -14.51 -7.75 -3.02
C VAL A 126 -13.20 -7.19 -3.57
N THR A 127 -13.30 -6.29 -4.53
CA THR A 127 -12.17 -5.67 -5.22
C THR A 127 -12.16 -4.17 -4.98
N ARG A 128 -11.08 -3.63 -4.40
CA ARG A 128 -10.80 -2.19 -4.31
C ARG A 128 -9.91 -1.79 -5.47
N VAL A 129 -10.21 -0.65 -6.07
CA VAL A 129 -9.35 -0.02 -7.06
C VAL A 129 -8.81 1.28 -6.47
N ILE A 130 -7.51 1.51 -6.56
CA ILE A 130 -6.87 2.80 -6.29
C ILE A 130 -6.45 3.36 -7.62
N THR A 131 -7.02 4.47 -8.00
CA THR A 131 -6.83 5.12 -9.30
C THR A 131 -5.53 5.95 -9.33
N ALA A 132 -5.05 6.31 -10.54
CA ALA A 132 -3.89 7.18 -10.70
C ALA A 132 -4.07 8.54 -10.01
N ASP A 133 -5.29 9.06 -9.95
CA ASP A 133 -5.59 10.33 -9.28
C ASP A 133 -5.56 10.21 -7.75
N GLU A 134 -6.02 9.09 -7.19
CA GLU A 134 -5.88 8.80 -5.76
C GLU A 134 -4.40 8.64 -5.38
N ILE A 135 -3.63 7.91 -6.20
CA ILE A 135 -2.17 7.75 -6.01
C ILE A 135 -1.47 9.12 -5.96
N LYS A 136 -1.79 10.02 -6.88
CA LYS A 136 -1.22 11.38 -6.91
C LYS A 136 -1.62 12.22 -5.70
N LYS A 137 -2.85 12.09 -5.22
CA LYS A 137 -3.35 12.85 -4.05
C LYS A 137 -2.66 12.48 -2.75
N VAL A 138 -2.32 11.21 -2.59
CA VAL A 138 -1.60 10.72 -1.40
C VAL A 138 -0.14 11.16 -1.41
N ASP A 139 0.43 11.41 -2.62
CA ASP A 139 1.85 11.74 -2.82
C ASP A 139 2.80 10.75 -2.11
N ALA A 140 2.41 9.47 -2.10
CA ALA A 140 3.15 8.42 -1.43
C ALA A 140 4.51 8.19 -2.11
N THR A 141 5.55 8.04 -1.31
CA THR A 141 6.90 7.76 -1.80
C THR A 141 7.05 6.29 -2.15
N HIS A 142 6.42 5.43 -1.36
CA HIS A 142 6.46 3.97 -1.52
C HIS A 142 5.06 3.39 -1.57
N ILE A 143 4.95 2.21 -2.15
CA ILE A 143 3.65 1.50 -2.22
C ILE A 143 3.07 1.23 -0.81
N GLY A 144 3.93 1.01 0.18
CA GLY A 144 3.51 0.79 1.57
C GLY A 144 2.72 1.97 2.11
N ASP A 145 3.23 3.19 1.94
CA ASP A 145 2.58 4.41 2.40
C ASP A 145 1.21 4.60 1.73
N LEU A 146 1.13 4.33 0.42
CA LEU A 146 -0.11 4.40 -0.33
C LEU A 146 -1.13 3.37 0.18
N LEU A 147 -0.72 2.11 0.31
CA LEU A 147 -1.62 1.05 0.75
C LEU A 147 -2.10 1.27 2.19
N GLN A 148 -1.25 1.77 3.08
CA GLN A 148 -1.65 2.13 4.45
C GLN A 148 -2.64 3.30 4.48
N ALA A 149 -2.45 4.30 3.61
CA ALA A 149 -3.35 5.45 3.53
C ALA A 149 -4.73 5.09 2.96
N GLU A 150 -4.79 4.17 2.00
CA GLU A 150 -5.99 3.85 1.23
C GLU A 150 -6.73 2.60 1.73
N LEU A 151 -6.05 1.72 2.47
CA LEU A 151 -6.60 0.42 2.86
C LEU A 151 -6.54 0.20 4.37
N PRO A 152 -7.64 0.41 5.08
CA PRO A 152 -7.75 0.02 6.47
C PRO A 152 -7.47 -1.48 6.67
N GLY A 153 -6.65 -1.80 7.68
CA GLY A 153 -6.27 -3.17 8.00
C GLY A 153 -5.04 -3.69 7.26
N ILE A 154 -4.35 -2.82 6.51
CA ILE A 154 -2.98 -3.06 6.06
C ILE A 154 -2.01 -2.34 6.99
N GLU A 155 -0.98 -3.05 7.38
CA GLU A 155 0.10 -2.53 8.22
C GLU A 155 1.45 -2.93 7.61
N PHE A 156 2.31 -1.94 7.43
CA PHE A 156 3.72 -2.15 7.11
C PHE A 156 4.53 -1.81 8.34
N SER A 157 5.29 -2.76 8.83
CA SER A 157 6.25 -2.56 9.90
C SER A 157 7.67 -2.65 9.35
N TYR A 158 8.53 -1.80 9.86
CA TYR A 158 9.92 -1.72 9.46
C TYR A 158 10.78 -2.17 10.63
N SER A 159 11.57 -3.20 10.42
CA SER A 159 12.59 -3.61 11.37
C SER A 159 13.78 -2.63 11.34
N MET A 160 14.67 -2.71 12.31
CA MET A 160 15.81 -1.80 12.40
C MET A 160 16.81 -1.96 11.25
N ASP A 161 16.88 -3.12 10.66
CA ASP A 161 17.64 -3.41 9.44
C ASP A 161 16.86 -3.02 8.17
N GLN A 162 15.79 -2.20 8.29
CA GLN A 162 14.92 -1.74 7.20
C GLN A 162 14.24 -2.86 6.41
N GLN A 163 14.15 -4.05 6.97
CA GLN A 163 13.29 -5.06 6.39
C GLN A 163 11.83 -4.70 6.63
N VAL A 164 11.06 -4.86 5.58
CA VAL A 164 9.64 -4.50 5.59
C VAL A 164 8.81 -5.76 5.79
N SER A 165 7.94 -5.74 6.78
CA SER A 165 6.95 -6.79 7.00
C SER A 165 5.56 -6.23 6.71
N LEU A 166 4.80 -6.95 5.92
CA LEU A 166 3.41 -6.63 5.59
C LEU A 166 2.47 -7.53 6.39
N ASN A 167 1.46 -6.90 6.98
CA ASN A 167 0.31 -7.58 7.55
C ASN A 167 -0.97 -7.02 6.94
N MET A 168 -1.84 -7.88 6.44
CA MET A 168 -3.17 -7.52 5.96
C MET A 168 -4.21 -8.39 6.64
N GLN A 169 -4.99 -7.80 7.55
CA GLN A 169 -6.05 -8.48 8.28
C GLN A 169 -5.58 -9.76 9.02
N GLY A 170 -4.36 -9.75 9.55
CA GLY A 170 -3.75 -10.88 10.26
C GLY A 170 -2.96 -11.85 9.37
N PHE A 171 -2.94 -11.66 8.06
CA PHE A 171 -2.11 -12.44 7.13
C PHE A 171 -0.78 -11.74 6.87
N GLY A 172 0.32 -12.46 6.98
CA GLY A 172 1.67 -11.97 6.66
C GLY A 172 1.93 -11.87 5.16
N GLY A 173 3.08 -11.31 4.80
CA GLY A 173 3.45 -11.04 3.41
C GLY A 173 3.45 -12.25 2.47
N ASN A 174 3.76 -13.44 2.97
CA ASN A 174 3.74 -14.70 2.22
C ASN A 174 2.34 -15.19 1.82
N ALA A 175 1.30 -14.66 2.46
CA ALA A 175 -0.10 -14.97 2.16
C ALA A 175 -0.78 -13.90 1.28
N ILE A 176 -0.05 -12.85 0.89
CA ILE A 176 -0.53 -11.75 0.08
C ILE A 176 0.26 -11.74 -1.23
N LEU A 177 -0.43 -11.98 -2.32
CA LEU A 177 0.19 -12.07 -3.63
C LEU A 177 0.30 -10.70 -4.28
N PHE A 178 1.53 -10.30 -4.63
CA PHE A 178 1.79 -9.11 -5.44
C PHE A 178 1.97 -9.46 -6.91
N LEU A 179 1.25 -8.75 -7.75
CA LEU A 179 1.29 -8.89 -9.21
C LEU A 179 1.66 -7.55 -9.85
N VAL A 180 2.32 -7.61 -10.99
CA VAL A 180 2.50 -6.49 -11.90
C VAL A 180 1.94 -6.90 -13.27
N ASP A 181 0.91 -6.22 -13.73
CA ASP A 181 0.16 -6.55 -14.95
C ASP A 181 -0.36 -8.01 -15.00
N GLY A 182 -0.73 -8.54 -13.82
CA GLY A 182 -1.24 -9.91 -13.66
C GLY A 182 -0.16 -10.98 -13.49
N GLU A 183 1.13 -10.63 -13.56
CA GLU A 183 2.26 -11.55 -13.39
C GLU A 183 2.81 -11.46 -11.96
N ARG A 184 3.10 -12.61 -11.35
CA ARG A 184 3.64 -12.68 -9.99
C ARG A 184 5.01 -11.99 -9.92
N LEU A 185 5.19 -11.16 -8.90
CA LEU A 185 6.48 -10.64 -8.51
C LEU A 185 7.18 -11.69 -7.65
N ALA A 186 8.32 -12.20 -8.12
CA ALA A 186 9.16 -13.16 -7.39
C ALA A 186 10.21 -12.45 -6.52
N GLY A 187 11.09 -13.19 -5.86
CA GLY A 187 12.17 -12.65 -5.03
C GLY A 187 11.75 -12.33 -3.61
N GLU A 188 11.07 -13.27 -2.97
CA GLU A 188 10.71 -13.18 -1.55
C GLU A 188 11.94 -13.43 -0.68
N THR A 189 12.15 -12.55 0.29
CA THR A 189 13.15 -12.71 1.36
C THR A 189 12.42 -12.62 2.69
N LEU A 190 12.57 -13.65 3.53
CA LEU A 190 11.88 -13.72 4.83
C LEU A 190 10.35 -13.48 4.70
N ASP A 191 9.73 -14.19 3.77
CA ASP A 191 8.30 -14.13 3.48
C ASP A 191 7.77 -12.76 3.00
N ASN A 192 8.66 -11.85 2.57
CA ASN A 192 8.28 -10.56 2.02
C ASN A 192 9.03 -10.27 0.71
N ILE A 193 8.38 -9.56 -0.19
CA ILE A 193 9.02 -9.02 -1.39
C ILE A 193 9.78 -7.73 -1.05
N ASP A 194 10.74 -7.36 -1.86
CA ASP A 194 11.33 -6.03 -1.78
C ASP A 194 10.40 -4.99 -2.42
N TYR A 195 9.63 -4.28 -1.58
CA TYR A 195 8.63 -3.30 -2.02
C TYR A 195 9.24 -2.10 -2.75
N ASN A 196 10.57 -1.86 -2.65
CA ASN A 196 11.26 -0.81 -3.40
C ASN A 196 11.34 -1.11 -4.90
N ARG A 197 11.10 -2.36 -5.31
CA ARG A 197 10.97 -2.74 -6.73
C ARG A 197 9.68 -2.19 -7.36
N LEU A 198 8.69 -1.80 -6.53
CA LEU A 198 7.38 -1.34 -6.95
C LEU A 198 7.39 0.18 -7.13
N ASN A 199 7.73 0.59 -8.34
CA ASN A 199 7.75 2.00 -8.73
C ASN A 199 6.33 2.51 -8.99
N MET A 200 5.96 3.61 -8.32
CA MET A 200 4.61 4.21 -8.40
C MET A 200 4.43 5.17 -9.59
N ASP A 201 5.52 5.59 -10.27
CA ASP A 201 5.46 6.62 -11.32
C ASP A 201 4.75 6.16 -12.59
N ASN A 202 4.83 4.85 -12.89
CA ASN A 202 4.22 4.22 -14.06
C ASN A 202 2.97 3.40 -13.73
N VAL A 203 2.28 3.72 -12.65
CA VAL A 203 1.06 3.00 -12.24
C VAL A 203 -0.18 3.71 -12.78
N GLU A 204 -1.04 2.96 -13.48
CA GLU A 204 -2.35 3.41 -13.92
C GLU A 204 -3.37 3.27 -12.79
N ARG A 205 -3.39 2.10 -12.14
CA ARG A 205 -4.22 1.79 -11.00
C ARG A 205 -3.67 0.60 -10.23
N ILE A 206 -4.14 0.43 -9.00
CA ILE A 206 -3.87 -0.76 -8.20
C ILE A 206 -5.20 -1.44 -7.90
N GLU A 207 -5.29 -2.71 -8.25
CA GLU A 207 -6.46 -3.55 -7.97
C GLU A 207 -6.15 -4.45 -6.78
N ILE A 208 -7.00 -4.41 -5.76
CA ILE A 208 -6.80 -5.16 -4.53
C ILE A 208 -8.00 -6.04 -4.28
N VAL A 209 -7.76 -7.35 -4.28
CA VAL A 209 -8.73 -8.36 -3.89
C VAL A 209 -8.49 -8.71 -2.43
N LYS A 210 -9.47 -8.46 -1.58
CA LYS A 210 -9.39 -8.77 -0.15
C LYS A 210 -9.94 -10.19 0.13
N GLY A 211 -9.25 -10.90 1.01
CA GLY A 211 -9.64 -12.25 1.42
C GLY A 211 -9.16 -13.33 0.44
N ALA A 212 -9.69 -14.51 0.59
CA ALA A 212 -9.20 -15.69 -0.10
C ALA A 212 -9.44 -15.64 -1.62
N ALA A 213 -8.40 -15.28 -2.36
CA ALA A 213 -8.34 -15.38 -3.81
C ALA A 213 -7.57 -16.64 -4.29
N SER A 214 -7.36 -17.59 -3.38
CA SER A 214 -6.56 -18.79 -3.63
C SER A 214 -7.15 -19.69 -4.73
N SER A 215 -8.45 -19.64 -4.95
CA SER A 215 -9.12 -20.35 -6.06
C SER A 215 -8.66 -19.86 -7.44
N LEU A 216 -8.25 -18.60 -7.56
CA LEU A 216 -7.79 -17.99 -8.81
C LEU A 216 -6.28 -17.94 -8.93
N TYR A 217 -5.57 -17.77 -7.81
CA TYR A 217 -4.14 -17.43 -7.77
C TYR A 217 -3.27 -18.39 -6.96
N GLY A 218 -3.86 -19.42 -6.35
CA GLY A 218 -3.14 -20.41 -5.56
C GLY A 218 -2.93 -20.01 -4.09
N SER A 219 -2.13 -20.81 -3.37
CA SER A 219 -1.97 -20.75 -1.92
C SER A 219 -1.40 -19.43 -1.38
N ASN A 220 -0.61 -18.72 -2.17
CA ASN A 220 -0.02 -17.43 -1.77
C ASN A 220 -1.03 -16.25 -1.77
N ALA A 221 -2.28 -16.48 -2.16
CA ALA A 221 -3.33 -15.47 -2.22
C ALA A 221 -4.44 -15.70 -1.18
N VAL A 222 -4.11 -16.30 -0.03
CA VAL A 222 -5.08 -16.56 1.05
C VAL A 222 -5.51 -15.26 1.73
N GLY A 223 -4.57 -14.35 1.97
CA GLY A 223 -4.82 -13.03 2.56
C GLY A 223 -5.35 -12.02 1.56
N GLY A 224 -5.04 -12.20 0.28
CA GLY A 224 -5.48 -11.31 -0.79
C GLY A 224 -4.49 -11.19 -1.94
N VAL A 225 -4.85 -10.36 -2.92
CA VAL A 225 -4.02 -10.06 -4.09
C VAL A 225 -3.92 -8.55 -4.27
N VAL A 226 -2.72 -8.06 -4.52
CA VAL A 226 -2.43 -6.67 -4.89
C VAL A 226 -1.85 -6.68 -6.30
N ASN A 227 -2.59 -6.20 -7.28
CA ASN A 227 -2.18 -6.18 -8.68
C ASN A 227 -1.95 -4.73 -9.13
N ILE A 228 -0.73 -4.43 -9.51
CA ILE A 228 -0.31 -3.12 -10.00
C ILE A 228 -0.42 -3.12 -11.50
N ILE A 229 -1.31 -2.29 -12.03
CA ILE A 229 -1.54 -2.15 -13.47
C ILE A 229 -0.71 -0.98 -13.99
N SER A 230 0.19 -1.26 -14.93
CA SER A 230 1.06 -0.26 -15.54
C SER A 230 0.31 0.59 -16.57
N LYS A 231 0.72 1.86 -16.69
CA LYS A 231 0.20 2.77 -17.71
C LYS A 231 0.47 2.27 -19.14
N VAL A 232 -0.44 2.62 -20.01
CA VAL A 232 -0.31 2.48 -21.47
C VAL A 232 -0.34 3.89 -22.06
N SER A 233 0.50 4.19 -23.03
CA SER A 233 0.44 5.49 -23.70
C SER A 233 -0.80 5.58 -24.60
N ALA A 234 -1.69 6.52 -24.29
CA ALA A 234 -2.84 6.82 -25.14
C ALA A 234 -2.46 7.75 -26.29
N GLU A 235 -1.56 8.70 -26.02
CA GLU A 235 -1.09 9.70 -26.98
C GLU A 235 0.07 9.17 -27.83
N PRO A 236 0.30 9.74 -29.04
CA PRO A 236 1.44 9.37 -29.89
C PRO A 236 2.78 9.46 -29.16
N TRP A 237 2.93 10.47 -28.31
CA TRP A 237 4.08 10.65 -27.42
C TRP A 237 3.64 11.19 -26.07
N THR A 238 4.17 10.62 -25.00
CA THR A 238 4.03 11.15 -23.65
C THR A 238 5.40 11.16 -22.99
N VAL A 239 5.72 12.25 -22.30
CA VAL A 239 6.92 12.37 -21.47
C VAL A 239 6.50 12.93 -20.13
N ASN A 240 6.78 12.20 -19.06
CA ASN A 240 6.58 12.64 -17.69
C ASN A 240 7.92 12.61 -16.98
N LEU A 241 8.31 13.71 -16.37
CA LEU A 241 9.50 13.82 -15.55
C LEU A 241 9.06 14.23 -14.15
N ASN A 242 9.62 13.59 -13.14
CA ASN A 242 9.40 13.94 -11.76
C ASN A 242 10.73 14.06 -11.02
N GLY A 243 10.75 14.88 -9.99
CA GLY A 243 11.89 15.06 -9.14
C GLY A 243 11.43 15.47 -7.75
N ARG A 244 12.03 14.88 -6.73
CA ARG A 244 11.84 15.25 -5.33
C ARG A 244 13.19 15.37 -4.65
N TYR A 245 13.29 16.35 -3.77
CA TYR A 245 14.43 16.52 -2.88
C TYR A 245 13.92 16.75 -1.46
N GLY A 246 14.47 16.02 -0.50
CA GLY A 246 14.02 16.03 0.89
C GLY A 246 15.16 16.11 1.90
N ALA A 247 14.82 15.95 3.17
CA ALA A 247 15.79 15.90 4.26
C ALA A 247 16.70 14.67 4.12
N TYR A 248 17.89 14.73 4.71
CA TYR A 248 18.91 13.66 4.63
C TYR A 248 19.33 13.34 3.20
N ASN A 249 19.41 14.39 2.37
CA ASN A 249 19.76 14.26 0.95
C ASN A 249 18.86 13.23 0.22
N GLU A 250 17.60 13.11 0.65
CA GLU A 250 16.65 12.27 -0.05
C GLU A 250 16.42 12.83 -1.45
N GLN A 251 16.73 12.01 -2.44
CA GLN A 251 16.60 12.35 -3.85
C GLN A 251 15.77 11.29 -4.55
N ARG A 252 14.83 11.73 -5.36
CA ARG A 252 14.07 10.85 -6.25
C ARG A 252 13.94 11.54 -7.60
N TYR A 253 14.41 10.88 -8.63
CA TYR A 253 14.29 11.33 -10.01
C TYR A 253 13.65 10.22 -10.81
N GLY A 254 12.64 10.55 -11.59
CA GLY A 254 11.93 9.60 -12.42
C GLY A 254 11.59 10.18 -13.78
N GLY A 255 11.51 9.30 -14.76
CA GLY A 255 11.07 9.64 -16.10
C GLY A 255 10.28 8.49 -16.72
N THR A 256 9.18 8.83 -17.37
CA THR A 256 8.36 7.90 -18.16
C THR A 256 8.22 8.46 -19.55
N ILE A 257 8.57 7.66 -20.54
CA ILE A 257 8.39 7.98 -21.96
C ILE A 257 7.41 6.96 -22.52
N GLY A 258 6.32 7.44 -23.08
CA GLY A 258 5.32 6.63 -23.78
C GLY A 258 5.32 6.93 -25.27
N PHE A 259 5.11 5.90 -26.08
CA PHE A 259 4.98 5.98 -27.51
C PHE A 259 3.81 5.12 -27.99
N ASN A 260 2.96 5.67 -28.84
CA ASN A 260 1.83 4.97 -29.43
C ASN A 260 1.76 5.23 -30.93
N ALA A 261 1.98 4.18 -31.72
CA ALA A 261 1.87 4.20 -33.18
C ALA A 261 0.78 3.21 -33.64
N GLY A 262 -0.45 3.43 -33.21
CA GLY A 262 -1.60 2.61 -33.54
C GLY A 262 -1.51 1.18 -33.01
N LYS A 263 -0.91 0.27 -33.77
CA LYS A 263 -0.75 -1.14 -33.38
C LYS A 263 0.36 -1.36 -32.35
N PHE A 264 1.27 -0.43 -32.21
CA PHE A 264 2.45 -0.55 -31.35
C PHE A 264 2.41 0.49 -30.23
N ASN A 265 2.56 0.04 -29.00
CA ASN A 265 2.65 0.87 -27.82
C ASN A 265 3.89 0.49 -27.01
N SER A 266 4.64 1.50 -26.56
CA SER A 266 5.81 1.34 -25.73
C SER A 266 5.72 2.30 -24.54
N VAL A 267 6.08 1.82 -23.35
CA VAL A 267 6.23 2.67 -22.17
C VAL A 267 7.51 2.28 -21.46
N THR A 268 8.46 3.20 -21.49
CA THR A 268 9.75 3.11 -20.79
C THR A 268 9.68 3.95 -19.53
N ASN A 269 10.06 3.37 -18.40
CA ASN A 269 10.16 4.10 -17.13
C ASN A 269 11.54 3.88 -16.50
N VAL A 270 12.13 4.97 -16.02
CA VAL A 270 13.39 4.95 -15.27
C VAL A 270 13.20 5.73 -13.99
N GLN A 271 13.66 5.19 -12.87
CA GLN A 271 13.64 5.88 -11.58
C GLN A 271 14.94 5.64 -10.82
N HIS A 272 15.39 6.70 -10.18
CA HIS A 272 16.48 6.67 -9.21
C HIS A 272 16.00 7.24 -7.89
N THR A 273 16.33 6.56 -6.78
CA THR A 273 16.14 7.07 -5.43
C THR A 273 17.43 6.95 -4.64
N GLN A 274 17.65 7.90 -3.75
CA GLN A 274 18.77 7.88 -2.82
C GLN A 274 18.35 8.57 -1.53
N VAL A 275 18.82 8.06 -0.41
CA VAL A 275 18.73 8.72 0.90
C VAL A 275 20.01 8.44 1.65
N ASP A 276 20.56 9.45 2.31
CA ASP A 276 21.75 9.31 3.13
C ASP A 276 21.39 8.76 4.53
N GLU A 277 22.39 8.30 5.27
CA GLU A 277 22.20 7.81 6.62
C GLU A 277 21.59 8.87 7.55
N LYS A 278 20.80 8.40 8.53
CA LYS A 278 20.18 9.24 9.56
C LYS A 278 20.67 8.82 10.92
N ASP A 279 21.24 9.75 11.68
CA ASP A 279 21.54 9.54 13.08
C ASP A 279 20.25 9.65 13.91
N LEU A 280 19.96 8.63 14.71
CA LEU A 280 18.82 8.61 15.63
C LEU A 280 19.20 9.08 17.04
N ALA A 281 20.49 9.25 17.33
CA ALA A 281 20.99 9.72 18.60
C ALA A 281 21.00 11.25 18.65
N ASP A 282 20.53 11.82 19.74
CA ASP A 282 20.49 13.27 20.01
C ASP A 282 21.84 13.90 20.39
N GLY A 283 22.96 13.31 19.95
CA GLY A 283 24.32 13.80 20.20
C GLY A 283 24.85 13.60 21.61
N LYS A 284 24.09 12.95 22.51
CA LYS A 284 24.56 12.54 23.83
C LYS A 284 25.05 11.11 23.78
N THR A 285 26.33 10.92 23.55
CA THR A 285 27.01 9.66 23.72
C THR A 285 27.06 9.31 25.20
N ASN A 286 26.19 8.43 25.66
CA ASN A 286 26.50 7.65 26.84
C ASN A 286 27.55 6.62 26.40
N GLU A 287 28.78 6.82 26.83
CA GLU A 287 29.93 5.95 26.49
C GLU A 287 29.80 4.50 26.97
N GLU A 288 28.68 4.11 27.62
CA GLU A 288 28.50 2.83 28.28
C GLU A 288 27.67 1.80 27.49
N THR A 289 27.10 2.12 26.33
CA THR A 289 26.41 1.14 25.51
C THR A 289 26.96 1.09 24.10
N GLU A 290 27.87 0.16 23.86
CA GLU A 290 28.44 -0.17 22.53
C GLU A 290 27.41 -0.78 21.55
N ASP A 291 26.11 -0.55 21.73
CA ASP A 291 25.08 -1.12 20.85
C ASP A 291 24.85 -0.22 19.64
N TRP A 292 25.76 -0.31 18.68
CA TRP A 292 25.78 0.46 17.42
C TRP A 292 24.55 0.23 16.54
N ALA A 293 23.83 -0.87 16.74
CA ALA A 293 22.71 -1.28 15.89
C ALA A 293 21.50 -0.33 15.97
N PHE A 294 21.40 0.51 17.01
CA PHE A 294 20.21 1.30 17.30
C PHE A 294 20.38 2.82 17.10
N LYS A 295 21.54 3.24 16.63
CA LYS A 295 21.87 4.68 16.54
C LYS A 295 21.68 5.29 15.14
N LYS A 296 21.60 4.48 14.10
CA LYS A 296 21.54 4.94 12.73
C LYS A 296 20.52 4.18 11.89
N VAL A 297 19.83 4.90 11.01
CA VAL A 297 19.17 4.34 9.84
C VAL A 297 20.12 4.52 8.66
N TYR A 298 20.58 3.43 8.09
CA TYR A 298 21.55 3.45 7.01
C TYR A 298 20.96 3.98 5.70
N GLY A 299 21.84 4.55 4.87
CA GLY A 299 21.48 5.05 3.56
C GLY A 299 21.08 3.95 2.58
N ASP A 300 20.28 4.34 1.60
CA ASP A 300 19.74 3.45 0.56
C ASP A 300 19.83 4.14 -0.80
N LYS A 301 20.13 3.38 -1.84
CA LYS A 301 20.21 3.86 -3.20
C LYS A 301 19.63 2.85 -4.16
N THR A 302 18.66 3.27 -5.00
CA THR A 302 18.02 2.38 -5.96
C THR A 302 18.08 2.91 -7.39
N TRP A 303 18.08 1.97 -8.34
CA TRP A 303 17.78 2.21 -9.75
C TRP A 303 16.72 1.24 -10.18
N ASN A 304 15.72 1.74 -10.89
CA ASN A 304 14.62 0.93 -11.41
C ASN A 304 14.42 1.31 -12.88
N PHE A 305 14.50 0.32 -13.75
CA PHE A 305 14.21 0.44 -15.17
C PHE A 305 13.09 -0.54 -15.52
N LYS A 306 12.09 -0.08 -16.24
CA LYS A 306 10.98 -0.93 -16.73
C LYS A 306 10.63 -0.54 -18.16
N GLU A 307 10.42 -1.55 -18.98
CA GLU A 307 9.93 -1.42 -20.34
C GLU A 307 8.69 -2.30 -20.52
N ARG A 308 7.70 -1.78 -21.19
CA ARG A 308 6.51 -2.51 -21.62
C ARG A 308 6.21 -2.21 -23.06
N LEU A 309 6.18 -3.25 -23.87
CA LEU A 309 5.84 -3.21 -25.28
C LEU A 309 4.51 -3.92 -25.50
N VAL A 310 3.61 -3.31 -26.24
CA VAL A 310 2.33 -3.92 -26.63
C VAL A 310 2.20 -3.83 -28.15
N TYR A 311 1.94 -4.96 -28.77
CA TYR A 311 1.63 -5.04 -30.20
C TYR A 311 0.24 -5.63 -30.41
N THR A 312 -0.68 -4.84 -30.93
CA THR A 312 -2.03 -5.25 -31.28
C THR A 312 -2.08 -5.58 -32.76
N ALA A 313 -1.90 -6.85 -33.11
CA ALA A 313 -1.85 -7.30 -34.49
C ALA A 313 -3.19 -7.05 -35.20
N ASN A 314 -4.28 -7.40 -34.54
CA ASN A 314 -5.67 -7.20 -34.95
C ASN A 314 -6.61 -7.27 -33.72
N ASP A 315 -7.91 -7.29 -33.97
CA ASP A 315 -8.92 -7.34 -32.87
C ASP A 315 -8.90 -8.65 -32.08
N HIS A 316 -8.25 -9.68 -32.63
CA HIS A 316 -8.17 -11.00 -31.99
C HIS A 316 -6.84 -11.25 -31.28
N LEU A 317 -5.71 -10.66 -31.73
CA LEU A 317 -4.37 -10.97 -31.23
C LEU A 317 -3.66 -9.75 -30.68
N LYS A 318 -3.32 -9.83 -29.41
CA LYS A 318 -2.50 -8.86 -28.68
C LYS A 318 -1.29 -9.55 -28.07
N LEU A 319 -0.10 -9.00 -28.34
CA LEU A 319 1.16 -9.44 -27.76
C LEU A 319 1.68 -8.37 -26.80
N THR A 320 2.18 -8.79 -25.66
CA THR A 320 2.80 -7.92 -24.66
C THR A 320 4.16 -8.49 -24.30
N ALA A 321 5.19 -7.65 -24.31
CA ALA A 321 6.51 -7.99 -23.80
C ALA A 321 6.88 -7.00 -22.69
N ARG A 322 7.62 -7.49 -21.70
CA ARG A 322 8.10 -6.68 -20.56
C ARG A 322 9.54 -6.99 -20.26
N ALA A 323 10.27 -5.98 -19.83
CA ALA A 323 11.62 -6.13 -19.30
C ALA A 323 11.77 -5.20 -18.08
N GLY A 324 12.49 -5.65 -17.09
CA GLY A 324 12.78 -4.89 -15.89
C GLY A 324 14.20 -5.12 -15.39
N TYR A 325 14.80 -4.08 -14.87
CA TYR A 325 16.04 -4.15 -14.12
C TYR A 325 15.89 -3.32 -12.86
N PHE A 326 16.23 -3.90 -11.72
CA PHE A 326 16.27 -3.24 -10.44
C PHE A 326 17.64 -3.45 -9.82
N PHE A 327 18.19 -2.38 -9.27
CA PHE A 327 19.41 -2.39 -8.48
C PHE A 327 19.17 -1.59 -7.20
N ARG A 328 19.56 -2.16 -6.07
CA ARG A 328 19.54 -1.50 -4.78
C ARG A 328 20.87 -1.74 -4.07
N GLU A 329 21.43 -0.68 -3.53
CA GLU A 329 22.57 -0.72 -2.63
C GLU A 329 22.15 -0.10 -1.32
N ARG A 330 22.21 -0.86 -0.23
CA ARG A 330 21.89 -0.42 1.12
C ARG A 330 23.15 -0.53 1.98
N GLU A 331 23.49 0.52 2.67
CA GLU A 331 24.54 0.49 3.65
C GLU A 331 24.10 -0.35 4.86
N LYS A 332 24.99 -1.17 5.37
CA LYS A 332 24.76 -2.07 6.51
C LYS A 332 25.66 -1.74 7.68
N SER A 333 26.84 -1.22 7.39
CA SER A 333 27.83 -0.71 8.32
C SER A 333 28.75 0.25 7.58
N GLN A 334 29.71 0.85 8.28
CA GLN A 334 30.73 1.71 7.64
C GLN A 334 31.58 0.97 6.59
N THR A 335 31.65 -0.36 6.66
CA THR A 335 32.53 -1.20 5.83
C THR A 335 31.80 -2.27 5.04
N SER A 336 30.46 -2.31 5.08
CA SER A 336 29.70 -3.33 4.37
C SER A 336 28.40 -2.80 3.82
N LYS A 337 28.00 -3.33 2.66
CA LYS A 337 26.78 -2.97 1.96
C LYS A 337 26.05 -4.23 1.49
N ASP A 338 24.73 -4.20 1.53
CA ASP A 338 23.90 -5.17 0.86
C ASP A 338 23.59 -4.67 -0.57
N ARG A 339 23.78 -5.51 -1.57
CA ARG A 339 23.41 -5.25 -2.96
C ARG A 339 22.34 -6.22 -3.41
N TYR A 340 21.30 -5.67 -3.99
CA TYR A 340 20.19 -6.41 -4.54
C TYR A 340 20.12 -6.13 -6.02
N ARG A 341 19.91 -7.17 -6.82
CA ARG A 341 19.74 -7.08 -8.27
C ARG A 341 18.56 -7.91 -8.67
N ASP A 342 17.78 -7.38 -9.59
CA ASP A 342 16.68 -8.08 -10.17
C ASP A 342 16.68 -7.89 -11.68
N PHE A 343 16.53 -9.01 -12.39
CA PHE A 343 16.25 -9.03 -13.82
C PHE A 343 14.91 -9.72 -14.01
N SER A 344 13.95 -9.00 -14.54
CA SER A 344 12.62 -9.52 -14.80
C SER A 344 12.24 -9.34 -16.25
N GLY A 345 11.45 -10.24 -16.77
CA GLY A 345 10.96 -10.16 -18.12
C GLY A 345 9.81 -11.11 -18.39
N GLY A 346 9.14 -10.92 -19.50
CA GLY A 346 8.06 -11.81 -19.89
C GLY A 346 7.44 -11.44 -21.21
N VAL A 347 6.81 -12.42 -21.79
CA VAL A 347 5.99 -12.27 -23.00
C VAL A 347 4.63 -12.90 -22.78
N LYS A 348 3.58 -12.23 -23.24
CA LYS A 348 2.20 -12.66 -23.11
C LYS A 348 1.49 -12.52 -24.45
N GLY A 349 0.81 -13.54 -24.88
CA GLY A 349 -0.10 -13.53 -26.02
C GLY A 349 -1.53 -13.73 -25.56
N ASN A 350 -2.41 -12.81 -25.97
CA ASN A 350 -3.84 -12.94 -25.78
C ASN A 350 -4.51 -13.11 -27.13
N TYR A 351 -5.26 -14.18 -27.29
CA TYR A 351 -6.07 -14.44 -28.48
C TYR A 351 -7.54 -14.55 -28.14
N VAL A 352 -8.34 -13.67 -28.67
CA VAL A 352 -9.80 -13.64 -28.48
C VAL A 352 -10.47 -14.35 -29.66
N PHE A 353 -11.12 -15.48 -29.40
CA PHE A 353 -11.88 -16.23 -30.41
C PHE A 353 -13.24 -15.59 -30.66
N ASP A 354 -13.96 -15.27 -29.58
CA ASP A 354 -15.24 -14.59 -29.58
C ASP A 354 -15.44 -13.84 -28.24
N LYS A 355 -16.63 -13.27 -28.00
CA LYS A 355 -16.91 -12.45 -26.79
C LYS A 355 -16.74 -13.19 -25.47
N ASP A 356 -16.89 -14.53 -25.49
CA ASP A 356 -16.91 -15.38 -24.29
C ASP A 356 -15.73 -16.34 -24.22
N LYS A 357 -14.83 -16.32 -25.22
CA LYS A 357 -13.72 -17.27 -25.35
C LYS A 357 -12.44 -16.56 -25.72
N ASP A 358 -11.46 -16.65 -24.85
CA ASP A 358 -10.11 -16.18 -25.07
C ASP A 358 -9.07 -17.21 -24.62
N LEU A 359 -7.87 -17.07 -25.12
CA LEU A 359 -6.70 -17.83 -24.72
C LEU A 359 -5.59 -16.87 -24.36
N GLU A 360 -5.08 -17.00 -23.15
CA GLU A 360 -3.89 -16.31 -22.70
C GLU A 360 -2.75 -17.32 -22.53
N ILE A 361 -1.62 -17.03 -23.15
CA ILE A 361 -0.36 -17.76 -22.94
C ILE A 361 0.67 -16.73 -22.49
N ALA A 362 1.27 -16.98 -21.32
CA ALA A 362 2.29 -16.11 -20.76
C ALA A 362 3.53 -16.92 -20.35
N TYR A 363 4.70 -16.34 -20.59
CA TYR A 363 5.97 -16.76 -20.02
C TYR A 363 6.56 -15.59 -19.27
N SER A 364 6.94 -15.80 -18.01
CA SER A 364 7.60 -14.79 -17.20
C SER A 364 8.87 -15.36 -16.57
N PHE A 365 9.84 -14.49 -16.42
CA PHE A 365 11.13 -14.74 -15.79
C PHE A 365 11.40 -13.63 -14.78
N ASP A 366 11.85 -14.00 -13.59
CA ASP A 366 12.23 -13.07 -12.53
C ASP A 366 13.39 -13.70 -11.76
N GLN A 367 14.54 -13.02 -11.73
CA GLN A 367 15.72 -13.43 -10.99
C GLN A 367 16.13 -12.30 -10.04
N TYR A 368 15.98 -12.57 -8.76
CA TYR A 368 16.33 -11.64 -7.69
C TYR A 368 17.50 -12.18 -6.87
N ASP A 369 18.60 -11.44 -6.87
CA ASP A 369 19.84 -11.81 -6.19
C ASP A 369 20.15 -10.80 -5.07
N LYS A 370 20.57 -11.33 -3.91
CA LYS A 370 21.15 -10.55 -2.82
C LYS A 370 22.60 -10.94 -2.62
N SER A 371 23.48 -9.97 -2.45
CA SER A 371 24.89 -10.18 -2.15
C SER A 371 25.39 -9.18 -1.10
N ASP A 372 26.24 -9.65 -0.20
CA ASP A 372 27.02 -8.78 0.67
C ASP A 372 28.23 -8.25 -0.11
N TYR A 373 28.48 -6.96 -0.01
CA TYR A 373 29.63 -6.31 -0.59
C TYR A 373 30.51 -5.71 0.51
N LEU A 374 31.74 -6.17 0.53
CA LEU A 374 32.83 -5.64 1.37
C LEU A 374 33.76 -4.86 0.44
N PRO A 375 33.86 -3.54 0.55
CA PRO A 375 34.75 -2.72 -0.29
C PRO A 375 36.22 -2.98 0.00
#